data_9e4c7cf1eb7e628e59d39ddec5e6ce74
#
_entry.id   9e4c7cf1eb7e628e59d39ddec5e6ce74
#
_cell.length_a   1.000
_cell.length_b   1.000
_cell.length_c   1.000
_cell.angle_alpha   90.00
_cell.angle_beta   90.00
_cell.angle_gamma   90.00
#
_symmetry.space_group_name_H-M   'P 1'
#
loop_
_entity.id
_entity.type
_entity.pdbx_description
1 polymer ?
#
loop_
_entity_poly.entity_id
_entity_poly.type
_entity_poly.pdbx_seq_one_letter_code
_entity_poly.pdbx_strand_id
1 'polypeptide(L)'
;MTQYLSNPGLICAGANSAAELFSALCEKRSALRKLSVYGKNFIFGRVDTPLPRIKDRAYATRTNALALCACLGVQEQIEQAVQKFGAHRVGVVFATTNTGVQENYAEFFACGKDAGNFISQDGESSAPRSEISTANSENFAKNSKAANDKFKNFCFERNSHANPANFIRERFGLKSVAIGVSSACTSGNKALIEASRLIYAGLCDAVVFGGADALDELTLQGFSALEILSEQPLKPFSEARSGTNLGEGACAFVLSRERISDVALLAHAANSDAYHITKPDPSARMQITAIKTALKSARLQSVDYVNLHGTGTAANDAMEALAMSAALPLAPASSSKWAIGHTLGAAGAIELAVCYEAIRQGVIPPNFANDKIWLGSEAEIFRGARARHGERNHKILNSADDQILCSLGDKILQNAQSEISKSSADEILAASKALQGADDKILKSDADQTSQTSEIPAALSKFNLACEAKKARVDTAMNLNFAFGGDNAVTIIGRV
;
A
#
# COMPACT_ATOMS: atom_id res chain seq x y z
N MET A 1 8.75 -24.21 7.56
CA MET A 1 9.39 -23.51 8.71
C MET A 1 8.39 -22.51 9.22
N THR A 2 8.01 -22.59 10.50
CA THR A 2 7.13 -21.62 11.16
C THR A 2 7.90 -20.33 11.40
N GLN A 3 7.25 -19.20 11.22
CA GLN A 3 7.82 -17.86 11.43
C GLN A 3 6.90 -17.09 12.37
N TYR A 4 7.46 -16.55 13.44
CA TYR A 4 6.72 -15.98 14.57
C TYR A 4 6.80 -14.45 14.55
N LEU A 5 5.68 -13.79 14.84
CA LEU A 5 5.60 -12.33 14.91
C LEU A 5 5.79 -11.86 16.35
N SER A 6 6.55 -10.78 16.55
CA SER A 6 6.58 -10.06 17.83
C SER A 6 5.26 -9.35 18.13
N ASN A 7 5.09 -8.83 19.33
CA ASN A 7 4.11 -7.75 19.55
C ASN A 7 4.43 -6.58 18.62
N PRO A 8 3.42 -5.90 18.07
CA PRO A 8 3.64 -4.74 17.21
C PRO A 8 3.98 -3.47 17.99
N GLY A 9 4.91 -2.68 17.45
CA GLY A 9 5.03 -1.26 17.77
C GLY A 9 4.24 -0.44 16.76
N LEU A 10 3.48 0.56 17.22
CA LEU A 10 2.56 1.29 16.37
C LEU A 10 2.42 2.75 16.82
N ILE A 11 2.28 3.64 15.84
CA ILE A 11 1.81 5.00 16.01
C ILE A 11 0.88 5.36 14.86
N CYS A 12 -0.29 5.90 15.15
CA CYS A 12 -1.24 6.43 14.16
C CYS A 12 -2.10 7.54 14.76
N ALA A 13 -3.04 8.08 14.01
CA ALA A 13 -3.98 9.05 14.54
C ALA A 13 -4.70 8.48 15.77
N GLY A 14 -4.60 9.19 16.89
CA GLY A 14 -5.29 8.86 18.15
C GLY A 14 -4.76 7.64 18.89
N ALA A 15 -3.64 7.01 18.48
CA ALA A 15 -3.06 5.88 19.16
C ALA A 15 -1.53 5.82 19.04
N ASN A 16 -0.85 5.46 20.13
CA ASN A 16 0.60 5.29 20.23
C ASN A 16 1.01 3.82 20.44
N SER A 17 0.06 2.93 20.43
CA SER A 17 0.26 1.47 20.50
C SER A 17 -0.86 0.72 19.78
N ALA A 18 -0.60 -0.53 19.43
CA ALA A 18 -1.63 -1.39 18.82
C ALA A 18 -2.81 -1.64 19.75
N ALA A 19 -2.55 -1.77 21.05
CA ALA A 19 -3.59 -1.96 22.06
C ALA A 19 -4.50 -0.72 22.18
N GLU A 20 -3.95 0.50 22.11
CA GLU A 20 -4.74 1.74 22.12
C GLU A 20 -5.59 1.86 20.86
N LEU A 21 -5.04 1.56 19.67
CA LEU A 21 -5.80 1.52 18.42
C LEU A 21 -6.94 0.50 18.52
N PHE A 22 -6.64 -0.70 18.99
CA PHE A 22 -7.63 -1.77 19.11
C PHE A 22 -8.76 -1.41 20.09
N SER A 23 -8.42 -0.81 21.23
CA SER A 23 -9.41 -0.27 22.19
C SER A 23 -10.29 0.80 21.55
N ALA A 24 -9.68 1.76 20.82
CA ALA A 24 -10.42 2.80 20.09
C ALA A 24 -11.40 2.20 19.07
N LEU A 25 -11.00 1.15 18.35
CA LEU A 25 -11.88 0.43 17.43
C LEU A 25 -13.05 -0.23 18.17
N CYS A 26 -12.78 -0.95 19.25
CA CYS A 26 -13.83 -1.62 20.04
C CYS A 26 -14.81 -0.63 20.66
N GLU A 27 -14.35 0.53 21.05
CA GLU A 27 -15.14 1.63 21.63
C GLU A 27 -15.78 2.54 20.57
N LYS A 28 -15.59 2.24 19.28
CA LYS A 28 -16.06 3.04 18.14
C LYS A 28 -15.61 4.51 18.20
N ARG A 29 -14.37 4.75 18.66
CA ARG A 29 -13.76 6.07 18.68
C ARG A 29 -12.96 6.30 17.42
N SER A 30 -13.27 7.38 16.69
CA SER A 30 -12.54 7.83 15.50
C SER A 30 -11.63 9.00 15.87
N ALA A 31 -10.40 8.97 15.33
CA ALA A 31 -9.45 10.08 15.39
C ALA A 31 -9.47 10.97 14.14
N LEU A 32 -10.38 10.68 13.22
CA LEU A 32 -10.57 11.48 12.00
C LEU A 32 -11.15 12.85 12.36
N ARG A 33 -10.56 13.90 11.83
CA ARG A 33 -11.02 15.27 12.06
C ARG A 33 -10.77 16.16 10.86
N LYS A 34 -11.56 17.23 10.76
CA LYS A 34 -11.38 18.26 9.73
C LYS A 34 -10.11 19.06 10.01
N LEU A 35 -9.19 19.05 9.08
CA LEU A 35 -7.92 19.77 9.16
C LEU A 35 -7.66 20.50 7.84
N SER A 36 -6.97 21.64 7.93
CA SER A 36 -6.37 22.28 6.77
C SER A 36 -4.93 21.75 6.62
N VAL A 37 -4.70 20.96 5.59
CA VAL A 37 -3.40 20.37 5.29
C VAL A 37 -3.04 20.76 3.86
N TYR A 38 -1.90 21.40 3.66
CA TYR A 38 -1.44 21.88 2.35
C TYR A 38 -2.51 22.64 1.55
N GLY A 39 -3.22 23.55 2.24
CA GLY A 39 -4.27 24.38 1.62
C GLY A 39 -5.57 23.65 1.27
N LYS A 40 -5.71 22.39 1.60
CA LYS A 40 -6.92 21.59 1.41
C LYS A 40 -7.61 21.32 2.75
N ASN A 41 -8.94 21.48 2.76
CA ASN A 41 -9.78 21.28 3.94
C ASN A 41 -10.55 19.97 3.78
N PHE A 42 -9.96 18.87 4.27
CA PHE A 42 -10.60 17.56 4.29
C PHE A 42 -10.55 16.96 5.70
N ILE A 43 -11.08 15.76 5.82
CA ILE A 43 -10.99 14.96 7.02
C ILE A 43 -9.77 14.07 6.92
N PHE A 44 -8.91 14.12 7.95
CA PHE A 44 -7.64 13.39 8.01
C PHE A 44 -7.46 12.67 9.33
N GLY A 45 -6.71 11.57 9.28
CA GLY A 45 -6.10 10.92 10.44
C GLY A 45 -4.66 11.37 10.63
N ARG A 46 -4.43 12.38 11.48
CA ARG A 46 -3.09 12.93 11.73
C ARG A 46 -2.57 12.53 13.11
N VAL A 47 -1.28 12.19 13.17
CA VAL A 47 -0.58 11.93 14.43
C VAL A 47 -0.23 13.24 15.11
N ASP A 48 -0.74 13.44 16.33
CA ASP A 48 -0.50 14.64 17.15
C ASP A 48 0.63 14.47 18.16
N THR A 49 0.95 13.26 18.50
CA THR A 49 2.06 12.93 19.41
C THR A 49 3.35 13.55 18.89
N PRO A 50 4.12 14.26 19.72
CA PRO A 50 5.41 14.81 19.32
C PRO A 50 6.34 13.71 18.81
N LEU A 51 6.83 13.89 17.58
CA LEU A 51 7.72 12.92 16.94
C LEU A 51 9.19 13.23 17.26
N PRO A 52 10.06 12.22 17.34
CA PRO A 52 11.48 12.40 17.58
C PRO A 52 12.13 13.20 16.43
N ARG A 53 13.03 14.10 16.81
CA ARG A 53 13.82 14.86 15.84
C ARG A 53 15.00 14.01 15.34
N ILE A 54 15.07 13.81 14.04
CA ILE A 54 16.18 13.13 13.36
C ILE A 54 17.16 14.21 12.88
N LYS A 55 18.44 14.08 13.27
CA LYS A 55 19.47 15.11 12.98
C LYS A 55 20.07 14.94 11.58
N ASP A 56 20.23 13.70 11.13
CA ASP A 56 20.80 13.41 9.82
C ASP A 56 19.83 13.87 8.72
N ARG A 57 20.32 14.75 7.86
CA ARG A 57 19.52 15.36 6.79
C ARG A 57 18.95 14.31 5.81
N ALA A 58 19.69 13.26 5.52
CA ALA A 58 19.27 12.21 4.63
C ALA A 58 18.04 11.46 5.17
N TYR A 59 17.88 11.41 6.48
CA TYR A 59 16.82 10.70 7.18
C TYR A 59 15.81 11.62 7.90
N ALA A 60 16.03 12.94 7.90
CA ALA A 60 15.19 13.91 8.61
C ALA A 60 13.85 14.12 7.88
N THR A 61 12.98 13.11 7.94
CA THR A 61 11.64 13.11 7.34
C THR A 61 10.59 12.75 8.39
N ARG A 62 9.35 13.21 8.18
CA ARG A 62 8.23 12.84 9.05
C ARG A 62 7.94 11.34 8.98
N THR A 63 8.06 10.74 7.80
CA THR A 63 7.92 9.29 7.58
C THR A 63 8.90 8.50 8.45
N ASN A 64 10.19 8.89 8.48
CA ASN A 64 11.18 8.23 9.32
C ASN A 64 10.95 8.47 10.82
N ALA A 65 10.44 9.63 11.19
CA ALA A 65 10.11 9.90 12.59
C ALA A 65 8.94 9.01 13.08
N LEU A 66 7.93 8.78 12.24
CA LEU A 66 6.86 7.80 12.50
C LEU A 66 7.42 6.38 12.56
N ALA A 67 8.26 5.98 11.58
CA ALA A 67 8.91 4.67 11.54
C ALA A 67 9.74 4.42 12.80
N LEU A 68 10.49 5.43 13.29
CA LEU A 68 11.27 5.33 14.51
C LEU A 68 10.37 5.09 15.74
N CYS A 69 9.25 5.81 15.86
CA CYS A 69 8.31 5.58 16.96
C CYS A 69 7.80 4.13 16.97
N ALA A 70 7.40 3.60 15.82
CA ALA A 70 6.96 2.21 15.70
C ALA A 70 8.08 1.22 16.05
N CYS A 71 9.31 1.45 15.56
CA CYS A 71 10.45 0.56 15.84
C CYS A 71 10.92 0.63 17.31
N LEU A 72 10.77 1.77 17.98
CA LEU A 72 11.04 1.86 19.42
C LEU A 72 10.05 1.00 20.22
N GLY A 73 8.81 0.82 19.75
CA GLY A 73 7.83 -0.08 20.34
C GLY A 73 8.20 -1.58 20.26
N VAL A 74 9.16 -1.94 19.39
CA VAL A 74 9.69 -3.31 19.24
C VAL A 74 11.21 -3.38 19.49
N GLN A 75 11.78 -2.36 20.13
CA GLN A 75 13.22 -2.27 20.35
C GLN A 75 13.77 -3.48 21.11
N GLU A 76 13.11 -3.90 22.17
CA GLU A 76 13.52 -5.05 22.95
C GLU A 76 13.62 -6.33 22.11
N GLN A 77 12.63 -6.57 21.24
CA GLN A 77 12.61 -7.73 20.35
C GLN A 77 13.71 -7.65 19.27
N ILE A 78 14.03 -6.44 18.79
CA ILE A 78 15.17 -6.22 17.89
C ILE A 78 16.49 -6.56 18.61
N GLU A 79 16.67 -6.06 19.82
CA GLU A 79 17.87 -6.31 20.64
C GLU A 79 18.02 -7.81 20.97
N GLN A 80 16.94 -8.48 21.35
CA GLN A 80 16.92 -9.94 21.58
C GLN A 80 17.28 -10.71 20.30
N ALA A 81 16.76 -10.32 19.14
CA ALA A 81 17.11 -10.93 17.86
C ALA A 81 18.59 -10.73 17.52
N VAL A 82 19.14 -9.52 17.75
CA VAL A 82 20.56 -9.22 17.53
C VAL A 82 21.43 -10.00 18.49
N GLN A 83 21.06 -10.08 19.76
CA GLN A 83 21.79 -10.89 20.76
C GLN A 83 21.84 -12.37 20.38
N LYS A 84 20.73 -12.90 19.86
CA LYS A 84 20.58 -14.32 19.55
C LYS A 84 21.26 -14.72 18.25
N PHE A 85 21.05 -13.94 17.19
CA PHE A 85 21.48 -14.31 15.83
C PHE A 85 22.67 -13.51 15.31
N GLY A 86 23.04 -12.43 15.99
CA GLY A 86 24.02 -11.46 15.52
C GLY A 86 23.42 -10.44 14.54
N ALA A 87 23.95 -9.22 14.56
CA ALA A 87 23.42 -8.10 13.74
C ALA A 87 23.43 -8.38 12.22
N HIS A 88 24.33 -9.26 11.74
CA HIS A 88 24.44 -9.66 10.34
C HIS A 88 23.36 -10.66 9.89
N ARG A 89 22.56 -11.18 10.83
CA ARG A 89 21.45 -12.12 10.56
C ARG A 89 20.08 -11.47 10.78
N VAL A 90 20.04 -10.19 11.20
CA VAL A 90 18.79 -9.44 11.38
C VAL A 90 18.65 -8.43 10.25
N GLY A 91 17.68 -8.67 9.36
CA GLY A 91 17.37 -7.82 8.21
C GLY A 91 16.32 -6.76 8.51
N VAL A 92 16.09 -5.87 7.55
CA VAL A 92 15.02 -4.86 7.58
C VAL A 92 14.25 -4.91 6.26
N VAL A 93 12.91 -4.96 6.34
CA VAL A 93 12.01 -4.75 5.19
C VAL A 93 10.96 -3.74 5.58
N PHE A 94 11.00 -2.55 4.97
CA PHE A 94 10.12 -1.47 5.40
C PHE A 94 9.37 -0.85 4.23
N ALA A 95 8.06 -0.71 4.38
CA ALA A 95 7.15 -0.19 3.37
C ALA A 95 6.98 1.32 3.48
N THR A 96 6.93 1.99 2.34
CA THR A 96 6.52 3.40 2.22
C THR A 96 6.09 3.69 0.80
N THR A 97 5.15 4.62 0.61
CA THR A 97 4.75 5.11 -0.71
C THR A 97 5.24 6.51 -1.00
N ASN A 98 5.47 7.31 0.04
CA ASN A 98 5.83 8.72 -0.10
C ASN A 98 7.19 9.10 0.50
N THR A 99 7.80 8.23 1.33
CA THR A 99 9.14 8.44 1.91
C THR A 99 9.36 9.90 2.41
N GLY A 100 10.33 10.65 1.90
CA GLY A 100 10.61 12.04 2.24
C GLY A 100 10.30 13.04 1.13
N VAL A 101 9.32 12.71 0.29
CA VAL A 101 8.88 13.57 -0.83
C VAL A 101 8.45 14.95 -0.33
N GLN A 102 7.72 15.04 0.78
CA GLN A 102 7.24 16.30 1.32
C GLN A 102 8.37 17.25 1.72
N GLU A 103 9.42 16.74 2.36
CA GLU A 103 10.54 17.55 2.78
C GLU A 103 11.33 18.06 1.57
N ASN A 104 11.53 17.25 0.55
CA ASN A 104 12.16 17.68 -0.69
C ASN A 104 11.29 18.67 -1.46
N TYR A 105 9.99 18.45 -1.52
CA TYR A 105 9.03 19.35 -2.15
C TYR A 105 9.06 20.72 -1.44
N ALA A 106 8.98 20.75 -0.13
CA ALA A 106 9.03 21.98 0.66
C ALA A 106 10.36 22.74 0.47
N GLU A 107 11.51 22.04 0.46
CA GLU A 107 12.82 22.65 0.22
C GLU A 107 12.95 23.18 -1.23
N PHE A 108 12.41 22.47 -2.23
CA PHE A 108 12.42 22.92 -3.61
C PHE A 108 11.62 24.21 -3.83
N PHE A 109 10.42 24.31 -3.25
CA PHE A 109 9.58 25.50 -3.39
C PHE A 109 9.98 26.66 -2.46
N ALA A 110 10.62 26.37 -1.29
CA ALA A 110 11.12 27.42 -0.41
C ALA A 110 12.28 28.23 -1.05
N CYS A 111 13.06 27.62 -1.94
CA CYS A 111 14.11 28.29 -2.70
C CYS A 111 13.59 29.21 -3.82
N GLY A 112 12.31 29.19 -4.12
CA GLY A 112 11.70 29.92 -5.23
C GLY A 112 10.55 30.83 -4.83
N LYS A 113 10.85 31.97 -4.14
CA LYS A 113 9.87 33.06 -4.10
C LYS A 113 9.51 33.59 -5.48
N ASP A 114 10.24 33.18 -6.53
CA ASP A 114 10.02 33.50 -7.94
C ASP A 114 9.50 32.30 -8.79
N ALA A 115 9.19 31.16 -8.19
CA ALA A 115 8.72 29.97 -8.91
C ALA A 115 7.25 30.09 -9.40
N GLY A 116 6.56 31.20 -9.10
CA GLY A 116 5.20 31.47 -9.59
C GLY A 116 5.07 31.59 -11.11
N ASN A 117 6.17 31.60 -11.87
CA ASN A 117 6.16 31.79 -13.33
C ASN A 117 6.42 30.50 -14.15
N PHE A 118 6.51 29.33 -13.53
CA PHE A 118 6.77 28.08 -14.28
C PHE A 118 5.54 27.20 -14.53
N ILE A 119 4.38 27.50 -13.93
CA ILE A 119 3.13 26.74 -14.12
C ILE A 119 1.94 27.71 -14.39
N SER A 120 2.18 28.86 -14.90
CA SER A 120 1.06 29.69 -15.33
C SER A 120 1.45 30.51 -16.53
N GLN A 121 0.61 30.48 -17.49
CA GLN A 121 0.61 31.33 -18.68
C GLN A 121 1.57 30.82 -19.77
N ASP A 122 1.12 29.82 -20.52
CA ASP A 122 1.18 29.93 -21.97
C ASP A 122 0.42 28.75 -22.60
N GLY A 123 -0.90 28.83 -22.48
CA GLY A 123 -1.75 28.27 -23.51
C GLY A 123 -1.78 29.22 -24.67
N GLU A 124 -0.74 29.25 -25.48
CA GLU A 124 -0.69 29.72 -26.85
C GLU A 124 0.78 30.04 -27.21
N SER A 125 1.55 29.03 -27.55
CA SER A 125 2.83 29.22 -28.22
C SER A 125 2.63 29.02 -29.72
N SER A 126 2.29 30.09 -30.42
CA SER A 126 2.42 30.23 -31.85
C SER A 126 3.84 30.67 -32.21
N ALA A 127 4.84 29.81 -32.05
CA ALA A 127 6.16 30.01 -32.59
C ALA A 127 6.51 28.90 -33.56
N PRO A 128 6.95 29.18 -34.80
CA PRO A 128 7.28 28.15 -35.79
C PRO A 128 8.54 27.39 -35.39
N ARG A 129 8.49 26.09 -35.56
CA ARG A 129 9.54 25.07 -35.25
C ARG A 129 10.85 25.16 -36.06
N SER A 130 11.18 26.30 -36.65
CA SER A 130 12.33 26.42 -37.58
C SER A 130 13.55 27.22 -37.07
N GLU A 131 13.57 27.63 -35.79
CA GLU A 131 14.73 28.38 -35.27
C GLU A 131 15.27 27.79 -33.96
N ILE A 132 15.62 26.51 -33.94
CA ILE A 132 16.58 25.97 -32.98
C ILE A 132 17.96 26.03 -33.69
N SER A 133 18.46 27.21 -33.85
CA SER A 133 19.85 27.45 -34.24
C SER A 133 20.55 28.22 -33.13
N THR A 134 21.57 27.60 -32.53
CA THR A 134 22.78 28.22 -31.98
C THR A 134 22.63 29.41 -31.03
N ALA A 135 21.58 29.51 -30.24
CA ALA A 135 21.48 30.55 -29.23
C ALA A 135 22.13 30.12 -27.92
N ASN A 136 23.39 30.52 -27.79
CA ASN A 136 24.08 30.86 -26.54
C ASN A 136 24.31 29.78 -25.49
N SER A 137 25.48 29.14 -25.59
CA SER A 137 26.14 28.42 -24.52
C SER A 137 26.18 29.18 -23.19
N GLU A 138 26.20 30.52 -23.20
CA GLU A 138 26.15 31.37 -22.01
C GLU A 138 24.78 31.36 -21.30
N ASN A 139 23.66 31.32 -22.03
CA ASN A 139 22.34 31.22 -21.45
C ASN A 139 22.07 29.81 -20.89
N PHE A 140 22.61 28.78 -21.52
CA PHE A 140 22.55 27.43 -21.00
C PHE A 140 23.37 27.29 -19.73
N ALA A 141 24.56 27.89 -19.67
CA ALA A 141 25.41 27.91 -18.46
C ALA A 141 24.78 28.72 -17.33
N LYS A 142 24.15 29.86 -17.61
CA LYS A 142 23.41 30.65 -16.59
C LYS A 142 22.17 29.92 -16.10
N ASN A 143 21.41 29.27 -16.98
CA ASN A 143 20.25 28.46 -16.61
C ASN A 143 20.65 27.18 -15.85
N SER A 144 21.78 26.54 -16.19
CA SER A 144 22.29 25.38 -15.47
C SER A 144 22.82 25.75 -14.07
N LYS A 145 23.41 26.94 -13.92
CA LYS A 145 23.85 27.43 -12.59
C LYS A 145 22.66 27.76 -11.69
N ALA A 146 21.64 28.44 -12.24
CA ALA A 146 20.40 28.71 -11.51
C ALA A 146 19.61 27.42 -11.19
N ALA A 147 19.62 26.43 -12.07
CA ALA A 147 19.06 25.11 -11.81
C ALA A 147 19.87 24.37 -10.72
N ASN A 148 21.22 24.37 -10.79
CA ASN A 148 22.07 23.77 -9.78
C ASN A 148 21.88 24.41 -8.38
N ASP A 149 21.70 25.73 -8.31
CA ASP A 149 21.42 26.41 -7.04
C ASP A 149 20.03 26.05 -6.48
N LYS A 150 19.02 25.77 -7.35
CA LYS A 150 17.70 25.29 -6.92
C LYS A 150 17.75 23.87 -6.37
N PHE A 151 18.62 23.00 -6.91
CA PHE A 151 18.77 21.63 -6.43
C PHE A 151 19.77 21.48 -5.26
N LYS A 152 20.42 22.57 -4.84
CA LYS A 152 21.41 22.54 -3.75
C LYS A 152 20.85 21.99 -2.44
N ASN A 153 19.56 22.16 -2.21
CA ASN A 153 18.87 21.69 -1.02
C ASN A 153 18.09 20.38 -1.25
N PHE A 154 18.05 19.85 -2.49
CA PHE A 154 17.42 18.58 -2.77
C PHE A 154 18.27 17.42 -2.23
N CYS A 155 17.63 16.48 -1.51
CA CYS A 155 18.27 15.30 -0.96
C CYS A 155 17.72 14.05 -1.63
N PHE A 156 18.49 13.46 -2.53
CA PHE A 156 18.05 12.28 -3.31
C PHE A 156 17.73 11.08 -2.42
N GLU A 157 18.47 10.90 -1.33
CA GLU A 157 18.28 9.83 -0.38
C GLU A 157 16.88 9.85 0.24
N ARG A 158 16.31 11.04 0.47
CA ARG A 158 14.96 11.18 1.01
C ARG A 158 13.87 10.63 0.08
N ASN A 159 14.09 10.64 -1.24
CA ASN A 159 13.13 10.13 -2.21
C ASN A 159 13.26 8.63 -2.48
N SER A 160 14.29 7.99 -1.95
CA SER A 160 14.45 6.55 -2.08
C SER A 160 13.42 5.81 -1.23
N HIS A 161 12.67 4.90 -1.81
CA HIS A 161 11.77 4.03 -1.06
C HIS A 161 12.52 3.10 -0.08
N ALA A 162 13.81 2.92 -0.26
CA ALA A 162 14.67 2.23 0.70
C ALA A 162 15.09 3.11 1.89
N ASN A 163 14.78 4.42 1.87
CA ASN A 163 15.23 5.37 2.89
C ASN A 163 14.80 4.96 4.31
N PRO A 164 13.52 4.62 4.61
CA PRO A 164 13.12 4.17 5.94
C PRO A 164 13.80 2.87 6.37
N ALA A 165 13.98 1.91 5.45
CA ALA A 165 14.66 0.64 5.76
C ALA A 165 16.14 0.86 6.11
N ASN A 166 16.85 1.69 5.34
CA ASN A 166 18.24 2.06 5.62
C ASN A 166 18.37 2.81 6.94
N PHE A 167 17.49 3.77 7.20
CA PHE A 167 17.43 4.50 8.46
C PHE A 167 17.29 3.58 9.67
N ILE A 168 16.34 2.64 9.63
CA ILE A 168 16.11 1.65 10.70
C ILE A 168 17.34 0.76 10.85
N ARG A 169 17.91 0.25 9.76
CA ARG A 169 19.14 -0.55 9.79
C ARG A 169 20.27 0.15 10.51
N GLU A 170 20.52 1.41 10.17
CA GLU A 170 21.60 2.20 10.78
C GLU A 170 21.28 2.53 12.24
N ARG A 171 20.06 2.96 12.53
CA ARG A 171 19.62 3.36 13.87
C ARG A 171 19.72 2.24 14.91
N PHE A 172 19.48 0.99 14.51
CA PHE A 172 19.56 -0.20 15.37
C PHE A 172 20.84 -1.02 15.17
N GLY A 173 21.82 -0.52 14.41
CA GLY A 173 23.11 -1.16 14.20
C GLY A 173 23.03 -2.51 13.48
N LEU A 174 21.97 -2.74 12.70
CA LEU A 174 21.77 -3.98 11.94
C LEU A 174 22.71 -4.01 10.74
N LYS A 175 23.17 -5.21 10.35
CA LYS A 175 24.21 -5.36 9.32
C LYS A 175 23.79 -6.32 8.19
N SER A 176 22.55 -6.80 8.20
CA SER A 176 21.99 -7.58 7.11
C SER A 176 21.35 -6.69 6.06
N VAL A 177 20.56 -7.29 5.15
CA VAL A 177 19.86 -6.56 4.07
C VAL A 177 18.87 -5.53 4.61
N ALA A 178 18.72 -4.42 3.89
CA ALA A 178 17.65 -3.45 4.11
C ALA A 178 16.92 -3.24 2.78
N ILE A 179 15.63 -3.52 2.76
CA ILE A 179 14.79 -3.48 1.56
C ILE A 179 13.63 -2.52 1.78
N GLY A 180 13.48 -1.54 0.88
CA GLY A 180 12.29 -0.72 0.79
C GLY A 180 11.25 -1.40 -0.10
N VAL A 181 9.99 -1.41 0.33
CA VAL A 181 8.86 -1.93 -0.45
C VAL A 181 7.90 -0.79 -0.76
N SER A 182 7.58 -0.62 -2.05
CA SER A 182 6.59 0.35 -2.52
C SER A 182 5.71 -0.28 -3.59
N SER A 183 4.48 -0.61 -3.22
CA SER A 183 3.45 -1.18 -4.09
C SER A 183 2.08 -0.60 -3.69
N ALA A 184 2.03 0.72 -3.56
CA ALA A 184 0.86 1.46 -3.09
C ALA A 184 0.30 0.88 -1.77
N CYS A 185 -1.02 0.69 -1.66
CA CYS A 185 -1.68 0.30 -0.40
C CYS A 185 -1.34 -1.14 0.06
N THR A 186 -0.78 -1.99 -0.79
CA THR A 186 -0.36 -3.36 -0.44
C THR A 186 1.05 -3.42 0.18
N SER A 187 1.79 -2.31 0.19
CA SER A 187 3.20 -2.27 0.58
C SER A 187 3.46 -2.89 1.95
N GLY A 188 2.62 -2.60 2.96
CA GLY A 188 2.77 -3.13 4.31
C GLY A 188 2.63 -4.65 4.39
N ASN A 189 1.65 -5.24 3.71
CA ASN A 189 1.51 -6.70 3.61
C ASN A 189 2.67 -7.32 2.83
N LYS A 190 3.13 -6.68 1.75
CA LYS A 190 4.29 -7.15 1.00
C LYS A 190 5.58 -7.07 1.78
N ALA A 191 5.73 -6.12 2.69
CA ALA A 191 6.88 -6.08 3.59
C ALA A 191 6.95 -7.36 4.47
N LEU A 192 5.82 -7.87 4.98
CA LEU A 192 5.77 -9.16 5.67
C LEU A 192 6.11 -10.33 4.72
N ILE A 193 5.58 -10.32 3.51
CA ILE A 193 5.87 -11.37 2.51
C ILE A 193 7.35 -11.42 2.19
N GLU A 194 7.99 -10.28 1.93
CA GLU A 194 9.43 -10.23 1.66
C GLU A 194 10.28 -10.59 2.89
N ALA A 195 9.88 -10.16 4.09
CA ALA A 195 10.52 -10.59 5.34
C ALA A 195 10.48 -12.12 5.49
N SER A 196 9.33 -12.73 5.21
CA SER A 196 9.15 -14.18 5.21
C SER A 196 10.07 -14.87 4.20
N ARG A 197 10.19 -14.34 2.98
CA ARG A 197 11.06 -14.87 1.93
C ARG A 197 12.53 -14.81 2.32
N LEU A 198 13.00 -13.73 2.94
CA LEU A 198 14.38 -13.59 3.41
C LEU A 198 14.73 -14.66 4.46
N ILE A 199 13.81 -14.94 5.38
CA ILE A 199 14.00 -15.99 6.39
C ILE A 199 13.95 -17.37 5.73
N TYR A 200 12.98 -17.61 4.85
CA TYR A 200 12.87 -18.90 4.14
C TYR A 200 14.09 -19.21 3.29
N ALA A 201 14.64 -18.20 2.62
CA ALA A 201 15.87 -18.31 1.83
C ALA A 201 17.15 -18.44 2.68
N GLY A 202 17.05 -18.36 4.01
CA GLY A 202 18.20 -18.45 4.91
C GLY A 202 19.12 -17.22 4.89
N LEU A 203 18.67 -16.10 4.29
CA LEU A 203 19.43 -14.84 4.26
C LEU A 203 19.38 -14.12 5.61
N CYS A 204 18.29 -14.25 6.32
CA CYS A 204 18.08 -13.70 7.67
C CYS A 204 17.54 -14.78 8.61
N ASP A 205 17.74 -14.59 9.90
CA ASP A 205 17.13 -15.41 10.96
C ASP A 205 15.99 -14.66 11.64
N ALA A 206 16.06 -13.32 11.60
CA ALA A 206 14.98 -12.44 11.96
C ALA A 206 14.96 -11.22 11.03
N VAL A 207 13.80 -10.59 10.89
CA VAL A 207 13.61 -9.38 10.06
C VAL A 207 12.72 -8.39 10.81
N VAL A 208 13.20 -7.16 10.95
CA VAL A 208 12.36 -6.02 11.33
C VAL A 208 11.57 -5.63 10.10
N PHE A 209 10.24 -5.75 10.14
CA PHE A 209 9.40 -5.37 9.03
C PHE A 209 8.28 -4.46 9.47
N GLY A 210 7.75 -3.69 8.53
CA GLY A 210 6.64 -2.78 8.82
C GLY A 210 6.41 -1.80 7.69
N GLY A 211 5.80 -0.67 8.02
CA GLY A 211 5.56 0.41 7.07
C GLY A 211 5.32 1.74 7.77
N ALA A 212 5.64 2.83 7.08
CA ALA A 212 5.37 4.19 7.52
C ALA A 212 5.05 5.08 6.33
N ASP A 213 3.99 5.86 6.44
CA ASP A 213 3.70 6.96 5.54
C ASP A 213 3.19 8.17 6.33
N ALA A 214 3.66 9.34 5.94
CA ALA A 214 3.20 10.64 6.44
C ALA A 214 2.16 11.22 5.47
N LEU A 215 1.34 12.17 5.94
CA LEU A 215 0.56 13.00 5.05
C LEU A 215 1.49 13.91 4.24
N ASP A 216 1.37 13.88 2.90
CA ASP A 216 2.14 14.71 1.99
C ASP A 216 1.26 15.38 0.94
N GLU A 217 1.76 16.48 0.39
CA GLU A 217 1.01 17.31 -0.55
C GLU A 217 0.81 16.62 -1.90
N LEU A 218 1.80 15.90 -2.40
CA LEU A 218 1.72 15.23 -3.70
C LEU A 218 0.63 14.16 -3.70
N THR A 219 0.61 13.31 -2.69
CA THR A 219 -0.43 12.28 -2.51
C THR A 219 -1.81 12.93 -2.34
N LEU A 220 -1.90 13.97 -1.52
CA LEU A 220 -3.17 14.68 -1.30
C LEU A 220 -3.71 15.29 -2.59
N GLN A 221 -2.86 15.93 -3.39
CA GLN A 221 -3.26 16.49 -4.69
C GLN A 221 -3.69 15.38 -5.66
N GLY A 222 -2.96 14.26 -5.72
CA GLY A 222 -3.30 13.11 -6.56
C GLY A 222 -4.67 12.52 -6.20
N PHE A 223 -4.93 12.23 -4.93
CA PHE A 223 -6.23 11.72 -4.47
C PHE A 223 -7.36 12.74 -4.67
N SER A 224 -7.08 14.03 -4.49
CA SER A 224 -8.04 15.11 -4.77
C SER A 224 -8.39 15.17 -6.25
N ALA A 225 -7.40 15.05 -7.15
CA ALA A 225 -7.62 15.05 -8.60
C ALA A 225 -8.41 13.83 -9.09
N LEU A 226 -8.33 12.71 -8.38
CA LEU A 226 -9.14 11.52 -8.65
C LEU A 226 -10.57 11.62 -8.10
N GLU A 227 -10.90 12.69 -7.37
CA GLU A 227 -12.22 12.92 -6.75
C GLU A 227 -12.66 11.77 -5.82
N ILE A 228 -11.71 11.15 -5.11
CA ILE A 228 -11.98 10.02 -4.20
C ILE A 228 -11.86 10.39 -2.72
N LEU A 229 -11.43 11.63 -2.41
CA LEU A 229 -11.42 12.12 -1.04
C LEU A 229 -12.82 12.52 -0.59
N SER A 230 -13.16 12.13 0.64
CA SER A 230 -14.44 12.47 1.27
C SER A 230 -14.28 13.69 2.17
N GLU A 231 -15.28 14.59 2.11
CA GLU A 231 -15.46 15.68 3.08
C GLU A 231 -16.19 15.23 4.36
N GLN A 232 -16.67 13.98 4.37
CA GLN A 232 -17.32 13.33 5.50
C GLN A 232 -16.41 12.25 6.09
N PRO A 233 -16.58 11.86 7.36
CA PRO A 233 -15.84 10.74 7.94
C PRO A 233 -16.05 9.46 7.12
N LEU A 234 -14.96 8.75 6.90
CA LEU A 234 -14.90 7.49 6.16
C LEU A 234 -15.84 6.44 6.75
N LYS A 235 -16.70 5.88 5.92
CA LYS A 235 -17.70 4.88 6.28
C LYS A 235 -17.62 3.65 5.36
N PRO A 236 -16.67 2.72 5.58
CA PRO A 236 -16.54 1.54 4.73
C PRO A 236 -17.82 0.71 4.71
N PHE A 237 -18.23 0.29 3.50
CA PHE A 237 -19.42 -0.54 3.26
C PHE A 237 -20.77 0.08 3.69
N SER A 238 -20.83 1.37 4.00
CA SER A 238 -22.08 2.09 4.26
C SER A 238 -22.77 2.51 2.96
N GLU A 239 -24.11 2.58 2.96
CA GLU A 239 -24.87 3.23 1.87
C GLU A 239 -24.50 4.71 1.74
N ALA A 240 -24.15 5.37 2.85
CA ALA A 240 -23.74 6.77 2.91
C ALA A 240 -22.24 6.99 2.68
N ARG A 241 -21.50 5.98 2.15
CA ARG A 241 -20.08 6.16 1.82
C ARG A 241 -19.88 7.19 0.73
N SER A 242 -18.87 8.03 0.88
CA SER A 242 -18.62 9.17 -0.04
C SER A 242 -17.17 9.27 -0.52
N GLY A 243 -16.35 8.26 -0.26
CA GLY A 243 -14.93 8.25 -0.57
C GLY A 243 -14.07 7.95 0.64
N THR A 244 -12.76 8.16 0.51
CA THR A 244 -11.77 7.87 1.55
C THR A 244 -11.31 9.13 2.28
N ASN A 245 -10.76 8.96 3.48
CA ASN A 245 -9.96 9.98 4.15
C ASN A 245 -8.53 9.46 4.29
N LEU A 246 -7.55 10.33 4.03
CA LEU A 246 -6.15 9.96 4.22
C LEU A 246 -5.78 10.00 5.70
N GLY A 247 -4.84 9.16 6.07
CA GLY A 247 -4.22 9.11 7.38
C GLY A 247 -2.72 8.93 7.29
N GLU A 248 -2.03 9.13 8.42
CA GLU A 248 -0.61 8.85 8.57
C GLU A 248 -0.37 7.93 9.75
N GLY A 249 0.74 7.22 9.72
CA GLY A 249 1.13 6.34 10.80
C GLY A 249 2.27 5.41 10.42
N ALA A 250 2.67 4.61 11.38
CA ALA A 250 3.65 3.55 11.20
C ALA A 250 3.35 2.36 12.10
N CYS A 251 3.75 1.19 11.61
CA CYS A 251 3.75 -0.03 12.41
C CYS A 251 5.01 -0.84 12.11
N ALA A 252 5.56 -1.49 13.12
CA ALA A 252 6.72 -2.36 13.01
C ALA A 252 6.54 -3.65 13.82
N PHE A 253 7.13 -4.73 13.31
CA PHE A 253 7.22 -6.03 13.94
C PHE A 253 8.62 -6.60 13.78
N VAL A 254 8.94 -7.60 14.58
CA VAL A 254 10.02 -8.55 14.31
C VAL A 254 9.40 -9.87 13.86
N LEU A 255 9.77 -10.36 12.67
CA LEU A 255 9.50 -11.72 12.23
C LEU A 255 10.73 -12.57 12.52
N SER A 256 10.56 -13.71 13.18
CA SER A 256 11.66 -14.60 13.57
C SER A 256 11.39 -16.04 13.18
N ARG A 257 12.45 -16.77 12.79
CA ARG A 257 12.37 -18.23 12.59
C ARG A 257 12.21 -19.00 13.89
N GLU A 258 12.54 -18.38 15.02
CA GLU A 258 12.37 -18.99 16.33
C GLU A 258 11.19 -18.37 17.07
N ARG A 259 10.63 -19.15 17.98
CA ARG A 259 9.43 -18.74 18.73
C ARG A 259 9.73 -17.55 19.64
N ILE A 260 9.07 -16.42 19.38
CA ILE A 260 9.12 -15.18 20.16
C ILE A 260 7.74 -14.75 20.67
N SER A 261 6.68 -15.45 20.23
CA SER A 261 5.29 -15.25 20.66
C SER A 261 4.45 -16.49 20.35
N ASP A 262 3.15 -16.42 20.61
CA ASP A 262 2.15 -17.44 20.24
C ASP A 262 1.57 -17.19 18.83
N VAL A 263 1.93 -16.12 18.15
CA VAL A 263 1.35 -15.76 16.84
C VAL A 263 2.39 -15.97 15.75
N ALA A 264 1.99 -16.68 14.71
CA ALA A 264 2.85 -16.97 13.57
C ALA A 264 2.20 -16.56 12.24
N LEU A 265 3.02 -16.35 11.22
CA LEU A 265 2.58 -16.26 9.84
C LEU A 265 2.20 -17.67 9.36
N LEU A 266 0.93 -17.87 9.02
CA LEU A 266 0.41 -19.15 8.54
C LEU A 266 0.51 -19.25 7.02
N ALA A 267 0.14 -18.17 6.31
CA ALA A 267 0.22 -18.11 4.86
C ALA A 267 0.18 -16.67 4.34
N HIS A 268 0.52 -16.53 3.08
CA HIS A 268 0.33 -15.31 2.33
C HIS A 268 0.06 -15.61 0.84
N ALA A 269 -0.55 -14.65 0.14
CA ALA A 269 -0.69 -14.65 -1.31
C ALA A 269 -0.63 -13.23 -1.85
N ALA A 270 -0.09 -13.06 -3.03
CA ALA A 270 -0.10 -11.81 -3.77
C ALA A 270 -0.27 -12.09 -5.26
N ASN A 271 -1.02 -11.22 -5.93
CA ASN A 271 -1.20 -11.23 -7.39
C ASN A 271 -1.56 -9.83 -7.91
N SER A 272 -1.79 -9.70 -9.20
CA SER A 272 -2.27 -8.47 -9.81
C SER A 272 -3.48 -8.75 -10.69
N ASP A 273 -4.47 -7.84 -10.70
CA ASP A 273 -5.63 -7.94 -11.57
C ASP A 273 -5.37 -7.39 -12.97
N ALA A 274 -4.34 -6.54 -13.12
CA ALA A 274 -3.95 -5.92 -14.40
C ALA A 274 -5.12 -5.25 -15.15
N TYR A 275 -6.11 -4.74 -14.41
CA TYR A 275 -7.35 -4.22 -14.96
C TYR A 275 -7.27 -2.73 -15.30
N HIS A 276 -6.86 -1.91 -14.33
CA HIS A 276 -6.79 -0.46 -14.49
C HIS A 276 -5.83 0.17 -13.47
N ILE A 277 -5.24 1.32 -13.82
CA ILE A 277 -4.24 1.99 -12.97
C ILE A 277 -4.80 2.45 -11.60
N THR A 278 -6.09 2.81 -11.52
CA THR A 278 -6.72 3.34 -10.29
C THR A 278 -8.03 2.65 -9.88
N LYS A 279 -8.53 1.70 -10.68
CA LYS A 279 -9.79 1.00 -10.41
C LYS A 279 -9.54 -0.49 -10.28
N PRO A 280 -10.12 -1.17 -9.26
CA PRO A 280 -10.04 -2.62 -9.17
C PRO A 280 -10.91 -3.28 -10.26
N ASP A 281 -10.58 -4.52 -10.62
CA ASP A 281 -11.42 -5.37 -11.45
C ASP A 281 -12.79 -5.61 -10.75
N PRO A 282 -13.92 -5.13 -11.31
CA PRO A 282 -15.23 -5.28 -10.68
C PRO A 282 -15.68 -6.72 -10.53
N SER A 283 -15.10 -7.68 -11.27
CA SER A 283 -15.37 -9.11 -11.12
C SER A 283 -14.74 -9.71 -9.85
N ALA A 284 -13.84 -9.01 -9.18
CA ALA A 284 -13.07 -9.45 -8.01
C ALA A 284 -12.29 -10.77 -8.20
N ARG A 285 -12.12 -11.22 -9.45
CA ARG A 285 -11.54 -12.54 -9.77
C ARG A 285 -10.18 -12.76 -9.12
N MET A 286 -9.28 -11.78 -9.24
CA MET A 286 -7.94 -11.92 -8.71
C MET A 286 -7.88 -11.76 -7.19
N GLN A 287 -8.77 -10.96 -6.60
CA GLN A 287 -8.93 -10.82 -5.15
C GLN A 287 -9.44 -12.13 -4.54
N ILE A 288 -10.48 -12.74 -5.14
CA ILE A 288 -10.98 -14.07 -4.76
C ILE A 288 -9.87 -15.12 -4.86
N THR A 289 -9.09 -15.08 -5.94
CA THR A 289 -7.97 -16.01 -6.15
C THR A 289 -6.90 -15.84 -5.06
N ALA A 290 -6.53 -14.60 -4.70
CA ALA A 290 -5.55 -14.35 -3.64
C ALA A 290 -6.04 -14.88 -2.28
N ILE A 291 -7.30 -14.62 -1.90
CA ILE A 291 -7.91 -15.11 -0.66
C ILE A 291 -7.89 -16.65 -0.63
N LYS A 292 -8.40 -17.30 -1.68
CA LYS A 292 -8.45 -18.77 -1.77
C LYS A 292 -7.06 -19.41 -1.77
N THR A 293 -6.08 -18.78 -2.42
CA THR A 293 -4.68 -19.24 -2.42
C THR A 293 -4.08 -19.18 -1.03
N ALA A 294 -4.28 -18.09 -0.28
CA ALA A 294 -3.80 -17.97 1.07
C ALA A 294 -4.45 -19.00 2.00
N LEU A 295 -5.77 -19.21 1.92
CA LEU A 295 -6.47 -20.23 2.69
C LEU A 295 -5.95 -21.63 2.39
N LYS A 296 -5.81 -21.98 1.10
CA LYS A 296 -5.25 -23.28 0.68
C LYS A 296 -3.84 -23.50 1.24
N SER A 297 -3.01 -22.47 1.17
CA SER A 297 -1.62 -22.54 1.68
C SER A 297 -1.56 -22.70 3.20
N ALA A 298 -2.49 -22.08 3.93
CA ALA A 298 -2.66 -22.25 5.37
C ALA A 298 -3.36 -23.58 5.74
N ARG A 299 -3.91 -24.32 4.78
CA ARG A 299 -4.77 -25.49 4.99
C ARG A 299 -6.02 -25.18 5.82
N LEU A 300 -6.58 -23.99 5.60
CA LEU A 300 -7.80 -23.50 6.28
C LEU A 300 -8.94 -23.42 5.29
N GLN A 301 -10.17 -23.63 5.79
CA GLN A 301 -11.42 -23.40 5.03
C GLN A 301 -11.97 -22.00 5.28
N SER A 302 -11.66 -21.40 6.43
CA SER A 302 -12.07 -20.07 6.86
C SER A 302 -11.07 -19.53 7.87
N VAL A 303 -11.26 -18.28 8.29
CA VAL A 303 -10.55 -17.63 9.40
C VAL A 303 -11.56 -17.06 10.39
N ASP A 304 -11.11 -16.79 11.62
CA ASP A 304 -12.00 -16.29 12.69
C ASP A 304 -12.25 -14.79 12.58
N TYR A 305 -11.38 -14.06 11.87
CA TYR A 305 -11.51 -12.63 11.63
C TYR A 305 -10.82 -12.21 10.33
N VAL A 306 -11.42 -11.23 9.62
CA VAL A 306 -10.82 -10.58 8.45
C VAL A 306 -10.74 -9.08 8.66
N ASN A 307 -9.54 -8.50 8.58
CA ASN A 307 -9.37 -7.06 8.42
C ASN A 307 -9.47 -6.71 6.93
N LEU A 308 -10.48 -5.92 6.59
CA LEU A 308 -10.82 -5.54 5.22
C LEU A 308 -9.99 -4.34 4.76
N HIS A 309 -9.73 -4.27 3.47
CA HIS A 309 -9.17 -3.06 2.87
C HIS A 309 -10.07 -1.83 3.07
N GLY A 310 -11.37 -1.96 2.82
CA GLY A 310 -12.44 -1.05 3.23
C GLY A 310 -12.13 0.44 3.15
N THR A 311 -11.94 0.97 1.93
CA THR A 311 -11.55 2.39 1.71
C THR A 311 -12.72 3.35 1.70
N GLY A 312 -13.97 2.88 1.74
CA GLY A 312 -15.17 3.70 1.62
C GLY A 312 -15.42 4.25 0.22
N THR A 313 -14.60 3.87 -0.77
CA THR A 313 -14.87 4.20 -2.17
C THR A 313 -15.85 3.20 -2.78
N ALA A 314 -16.75 3.68 -3.65
CA ALA A 314 -17.78 2.82 -4.23
C ALA A 314 -17.20 1.61 -4.98
N ALA A 315 -16.11 1.80 -5.72
CA ALA A 315 -15.52 0.73 -6.53
C ALA A 315 -14.81 -0.32 -5.66
N ASN A 316 -14.01 0.10 -4.67
CA ASN A 316 -13.33 -0.85 -3.80
C ASN A 316 -14.31 -1.65 -2.95
N ASP A 317 -15.23 -0.97 -2.27
CA ASP A 317 -16.15 -1.65 -1.34
C ASP A 317 -17.09 -2.62 -2.07
N ALA A 318 -17.47 -2.30 -3.31
CA ALA A 318 -18.25 -3.21 -4.15
C ALA A 318 -17.47 -4.47 -4.55
N MET A 319 -16.24 -4.28 -5.03
CA MET A 319 -15.37 -5.37 -5.41
C MET A 319 -15.02 -6.25 -4.21
N GLU A 320 -14.66 -5.64 -3.07
CA GLU A 320 -14.28 -6.36 -1.87
C GLU A 320 -15.47 -7.12 -1.24
N ALA A 321 -16.67 -6.53 -1.24
CA ALA A 321 -17.89 -7.23 -0.80
C ALA A 321 -18.17 -8.47 -1.66
N LEU A 322 -17.98 -8.39 -2.99
CA LEU A 322 -18.09 -9.54 -3.88
C LEU A 322 -17.02 -10.59 -3.57
N ALA A 323 -15.76 -10.18 -3.36
CA ALA A 323 -14.66 -11.09 -3.02
C ALA A 323 -14.93 -11.84 -1.71
N MET A 324 -15.38 -11.12 -0.67
CA MET A 324 -15.72 -11.71 0.63
C MET A 324 -16.90 -12.66 0.53
N SER A 325 -17.97 -12.27 -0.18
CA SER A 325 -19.16 -13.12 -0.38
C SER A 325 -18.84 -14.43 -1.10
N ALA A 326 -17.90 -14.39 -2.05
CA ALA A 326 -17.50 -15.56 -2.83
C ALA A 326 -16.46 -16.47 -2.14
N ALA A 327 -15.62 -15.90 -1.26
CA ALA A 327 -14.52 -16.63 -0.67
C ALA A 327 -14.71 -16.92 0.83
N LEU A 328 -15.30 -16.00 1.59
CA LEU A 328 -15.40 -16.04 3.07
C LEU A 328 -16.73 -15.45 3.57
N PRO A 329 -17.91 -15.92 3.11
CA PRO A 329 -19.20 -15.27 3.41
C PRO A 329 -19.55 -15.25 4.91
N LEU A 330 -19.03 -16.18 5.68
CA LEU A 330 -19.35 -16.33 7.10
C LEU A 330 -18.29 -15.76 8.05
N ALA A 331 -17.07 -15.48 7.56
CA ALA A 331 -16.01 -14.96 8.38
C ALA A 331 -16.34 -13.53 8.84
N PRO A 332 -16.31 -13.24 10.16
CA PRO A 332 -16.50 -11.88 10.66
C PRO A 332 -15.43 -10.95 10.11
N ALA A 333 -15.84 -9.80 9.62
CA ALA A 333 -14.94 -8.87 8.95
C ALA A 333 -15.21 -7.42 9.33
N SER A 334 -14.17 -6.59 9.40
CA SER A 334 -14.27 -5.15 9.60
C SER A 334 -13.07 -4.42 9.00
N SER A 335 -13.21 -3.12 8.74
CA SER A 335 -12.09 -2.23 8.37
C SER A 335 -11.74 -1.33 9.53
N SER A 336 -10.45 -1.07 9.74
CA SER A 336 -9.96 -0.11 10.74
C SER A 336 -9.85 1.32 10.23
N LYS A 337 -9.95 1.52 8.92
CA LYS A 337 -9.72 2.84 8.27
C LYS A 337 -10.72 3.92 8.67
N TRP A 338 -11.94 3.57 9.09
CA TRP A 338 -12.90 4.54 9.59
C TRP A 338 -12.44 5.28 10.85
N ALA A 339 -11.53 4.67 11.61
CA ALA A 339 -11.01 5.27 12.85
C ALA A 339 -9.79 6.17 12.63
N ILE A 340 -8.91 5.83 11.68
CA ILE A 340 -7.59 6.46 11.53
C ILE A 340 -7.31 7.00 10.12
N GLY A 341 -8.18 6.74 9.15
CA GLY A 341 -7.96 7.05 7.74
C GLY A 341 -7.13 5.99 7.02
N HIS A 342 -6.98 6.18 5.72
CA HIS A 342 -6.14 5.33 4.88
C HIS A 342 -4.68 5.75 4.99
N THR A 343 -3.87 4.95 5.67
CA THR A 343 -2.44 5.21 5.93
C THR A 343 -1.51 4.71 4.82
N LEU A 344 -2.03 4.61 3.59
CA LEU A 344 -1.28 4.32 2.36
C LEU A 344 -0.39 3.07 2.47
N GLY A 345 0.91 3.18 2.26
CA GLY A 345 1.85 2.07 2.36
C GLY A 345 2.04 1.50 3.76
N ALA A 346 1.73 2.26 4.80
CA ALA A 346 1.72 1.77 6.18
C ALA A 346 0.48 0.93 6.51
N ALA A 347 -0.59 1.02 5.70
CA ALA A 347 -1.90 0.44 6.00
C ALA A 347 -1.82 -1.05 6.33
N GLY A 348 -1.18 -1.85 5.47
CA GLY A 348 -1.10 -3.29 5.67
C GLY A 348 -0.41 -3.71 6.97
N ALA A 349 0.60 -2.96 7.43
CA ALA A 349 1.29 -3.25 8.67
C ALA A 349 0.44 -2.84 9.89
N ILE A 350 -0.24 -1.70 9.84
CA ILE A 350 -1.14 -1.22 10.91
C ILE A 350 -2.34 -2.19 11.06
N GLU A 351 -2.91 -2.60 9.95
CA GLU A 351 -4.04 -3.55 9.89
C GLU A 351 -3.65 -4.95 10.35
N LEU A 352 -2.41 -5.38 10.07
CA LEU A 352 -1.86 -6.61 10.63
C LEU A 352 -1.77 -6.53 12.17
N ALA A 353 -1.45 -5.34 12.74
CA ALA A 353 -1.47 -5.14 14.18
C ALA A 353 -2.89 -5.27 14.77
N VAL A 354 -3.92 -4.83 14.04
CA VAL A 354 -5.32 -5.06 14.43
C VAL A 354 -5.65 -6.56 14.42
N CYS A 355 -5.21 -7.31 13.40
CA CYS A 355 -5.35 -8.77 13.35
C CYS A 355 -4.62 -9.45 14.53
N TYR A 356 -3.42 -9.00 14.85
CA TYR A 356 -2.63 -9.50 15.97
C TYR A 356 -3.36 -9.28 17.32
N GLU A 357 -3.89 -8.08 17.56
CA GLU A 357 -4.64 -7.75 18.74
C GLU A 357 -5.97 -8.51 18.83
N ALA A 358 -6.64 -8.76 17.71
CA ALA A 358 -7.85 -9.58 17.68
C ALA A 358 -7.57 -11.00 18.18
N ILE A 359 -6.46 -11.62 17.76
CA ILE A 359 -6.02 -12.94 18.24
C ILE A 359 -5.65 -12.87 19.72
N ARG A 360 -4.86 -11.85 20.12
CA ARG A 360 -4.37 -11.71 21.48
C ARG A 360 -5.50 -11.53 22.51
N GLN A 361 -6.46 -10.66 22.17
CA GLN A 361 -7.55 -10.28 23.10
C GLN A 361 -8.79 -11.16 22.98
N GLY A 362 -8.89 -11.98 21.91
CA GLY A 362 -10.10 -12.78 21.67
C GLY A 362 -11.32 -11.89 21.44
N VAL A 363 -11.16 -10.84 20.62
CA VAL A 363 -12.23 -9.89 20.29
C VAL A 363 -12.21 -9.61 18.80
N ILE A 364 -13.38 -9.59 18.18
CA ILE A 364 -13.60 -9.13 16.82
C ILE A 364 -13.92 -7.64 16.91
N PRO A 365 -13.07 -6.73 16.33
CA PRO A 365 -13.33 -5.30 16.35
C PRO A 365 -14.44 -4.95 15.34
N PRO A 366 -15.27 -3.92 15.63
CA PRO A 366 -16.36 -3.56 14.74
C PRO A 366 -15.90 -2.75 13.53
N ASN A 367 -16.66 -2.84 12.45
CA ASN A 367 -16.71 -1.80 11.44
C ASN A 367 -17.53 -0.62 11.94
N PHE A 368 -17.31 0.57 11.39
CA PHE A 368 -18.20 1.69 11.71
C PHE A 368 -19.60 1.40 11.14
N ALA A 369 -20.61 1.32 12.00
CA ALA A 369 -21.98 1.07 11.58
C ALA A 369 -22.97 1.72 12.53
N ASN A 370 -23.38 2.93 12.20
CA ASN A 370 -24.67 3.48 12.64
C ASN A 370 -25.62 3.68 11.47
N ASP A 371 -25.19 3.36 10.24
CA ASP A 371 -25.92 3.56 9.00
C ASP A 371 -26.31 2.19 8.40
N LYS A 372 -27.24 2.21 7.45
CA LYS A 372 -27.56 1.02 6.66
C LYS A 372 -26.32 0.50 5.95
N ILE A 373 -26.06 -0.79 6.12
CA ILE A 373 -24.96 -1.47 5.47
C ILE A 373 -25.34 -1.74 4.03
N TRP A 374 -24.50 -1.27 3.11
CA TRP A 374 -24.61 -1.62 1.71
C TRP A 374 -24.06 -3.03 1.50
N LEU A 375 -24.95 -3.95 1.14
CA LEU A 375 -24.59 -5.36 0.92
C LEU A 375 -24.44 -5.71 -0.55
N GLY A 376 -24.50 -4.70 -1.44
CA GLY A 376 -24.39 -4.90 -2.89
C GLY A 376 -25.68 -5.41 -3.54
N SER A 377 -26.12 -4.79 -4.64
CA SER A 377 -26.97 -5.44 -5.62
C SER A 377 -26.18 -5.58 -6.92
N GLU A 378 -26.28 -6.73 -7.60
CA GLU A 378 -25.64 -6.98 -8.90
C GLU A 378 -25.89 -5.84 -9.90
N ALA A 379 -27.11 -5.29 -9.90
CA ALA A 379 -27.50 -4.20 -10.78
C ALA A 379 -26.74 -2.88 -10.53
N GLU A 380 -26.28 -2.60 -9.32
CA GLU A 380 -25.53 -1.36 -8.99
C GLU A 380 -24.04 -1.50 -9.24
N ILE A 381 -23.47 -2.69 -9.02
CA ILE A 381 -22.08 -3.00 -9.35
C ILE A 381 -21.86 -2.81 -10.86
N PHE A 382 -22.78 -3.31 -11.70
CA PHE A 382 -22.67 -3.21 -13.15
C PHE A 382 -23.19 -1.87 -13.74
N ARG A 383 -24.17 -1.18 -13.13
CA ARG A 383 -24.63 0.13 -13.59
C ARG A 383 -23.61 1.23 -13.34
N GLY A 384 -22.92 1.21 -12.21
CA GLY A 384 -21.82 2.15 -11.94
C GLY A 384 -20.66 2.04 -12.94
N ALA A 385 -20.43 0.84 -13.48
CA ALA A 385 -19.43 0.59 -14.53
C ALA A 385 -19.93 1.07 -15.92
N ARG A 386 -21.22 0.91 -16.25
CA ARG A 386 -21.78 1.29 -17.57
C ARG A 386 -22.13 2.78 -17.69
N ALA A 387 -22.67 3.42 -16.65
CA ALA A 387 -23.12 4.80 -16.73
C ALA A 387 -21.98 5.81 -16.89
N ARG A 388 -20.76 5.47 -16.45
CA ARG A 388 -19.58 6.36 -16.61
C ARG A 388 -18.74 6.09 -17.84
N HIS A 389 -18.95 4.97 -18.54
CA HIS A 389 -18.28 4.68 -19.82
C HIS A 389 -18.97 5.31 -21.03
N GLY A 390 -20.28 5.64 -20.93
CA GLY A 390 -21.05 6.21 -22.04
C GLY A 390 -20.86 7.70 -22.29
N GLU A 391 -20.50 8.48 -21.28
CA GLU A 391 -20.54 9.94 -21.41
C GLU A 391 -19.19 10.68 -21.39
N ARG A 392 -18.08 10.05 -20.98
CA ARG A 392 -16.78 10.73 -20.88
C ARG A 392 -15.70 10.29 -21.88
N ASN A 393 -15.85 9.18 -22.58
CA ASN A 393 -14.82 8.69 -23.52
C ASN A 393 -14.70 9.44 -24.84
N HIS A 394 -15.58 10.45 -25.09
CA HIS A 394 -15.48 11.26 -26.31
C HIS A 394 -14.78 12.62 -26.13
N LYS A 395 -14.34 13.00 -24.91
CA LYS A 395 -13.69 14.32 -24.70
C LYS A 395 -12.23 14.29 -24.23
N ILE A 396 -11.64 13.12 -23.94
CA ILE A 396 -10.26 13.03 -23.40
C ILE A 396 -9.24 12.54 -24.44
N LEU A 397 -9.68 12.07 -25.62
CA LEU A 397 -8.77 11.45 -26.61
C LEU A 397 -8.31 12.40 -27.74
N ASN A 398 -8.33 13.72 -27.55
CA ASN A 398 -7.88 14.67 -28.58
C ASN A 398 -6.91 15.75 -28.05
N SER A 399 -6.08 15.46 -27.05
CA SER A 399 -5.01 16.38 -26.71
C SER A 399 -3.67 15.93 -27.34
N ALA A 400 -2.92 16.88 -27.89
CA ALA A 400 -1.61 16.63 -28.52
C ALA A 400 -0.59 15.98 -27.58
N ASP A 401 -0.84 15.99 -26.27
CA ASP A 401 0.04 15.43 -25.24
C ASP A 401 0.03 13.90 -25.21
N ASP A 402 -1.11 13.26 -25.56
CA ASP A 402 -1.18 11.79 -25.64
C ASP A 402 -0.40 11.22 -26.81
N GLN A 403 -0.27 11.97 -27.90
CA GLN A 403 0.58 11.58 -29.05
C GLN A 403 2.07 11.68 -28.71
N ILE A 404 2.47 12.61 -27.84
CA ILE A 404 3.86 12.77 -27.38
C ILE A 404 4.24 11.63 -26.44
N LEU A 405 3.37 11.24 -25.52
CA LEU A 405 3.59 10.12 -24.60
C LEU A 405 3.68 8.77 -25.31
N CYS A 406 2.81 8.51 -26.30
CA CYS A 406 2.91 7.32 -27.13
C CYS A 406 4.22 7.30 -27.96
N SER A 407 4.61 8.43 -28.56
CA SER A 407 5.84 8.51 -29.35
C SER A 407 7.12 8.39 -28.50
N LEU A 408 7.08 8.80 -27.23
CA LEU A 408 8.18 8.63 -26.28
C LEU A 408 8.29 7.17 -25.82
N GLY A 409 7.16 6.52 -25.58
CA GLY A 409 7.07 5.10 -25.23
C GLY A 409 7.64 4.21 -26.33
N ASP A 410 7.29 4.47 -27.60
CA ASP A 410 7.80 3.74 -28.75
C ASP A 410 9.31 3.93 -28.96
N LYS A 411 9.84 5.14 -28.73
CA LYS A 411 11.29 5.40 -28.80
C LYS A 411 12.07 4.74 -27.67
N ILE A 412 11.51 4.67 -26.47
CA ILE A 412 12.14 3.95 -25.33
C ILE A 412 12.13 2.45 -25.60
N LEU A 413 11.05 1.89 -26.14
CA LEU A 413 10.97 0.49 -26.56
C LEU A 413 11.95 0.15 -27.70
N GLN A 414 12.08 1.00 -28.71
CA GLN A 414 13.03 0.81 -29.78
C GLN A 414 14.50 0.89 -29.31
N ASN A 415 14.82 1.80 -28.40
CA ASN A 415 16.17 1.88 -27.82
C ASN A 415 16.46 0.66 -26.92
N ALA A 416 15.50 0.21 -26.11
CA ALA A 416 15.65 -1.01 -25.30
C ALA A 416 15.85 -2.26 -26.17
N GLN A 417 15.11 -2.38 -27.27
CA GLN A 417 15.28 -3.46 -28.26
C GLN A 417 16.64 -3.43 -28.96
N SER A 418 17.21 -2.24 -29.20
CA SER A 418 18.54 -2.11 -29.85
C SER A 418 19.69 -2.44 -28.86
N GLU A 419 19.53 -2.29 -27.57
CA GLU A 419 20.54 -2.68 -26.58
C GLU A 419 20.48 -4.18 -26.25
N ILE A 420 19.28 -4.79 -26.26
CA ILE A 420 19.09 -6.24 -26.06
C ILE A 420 19.68 -7.05 -27.23
N SER A 421 19.79 -6.49 -28.41
CA SER A 421 20.37 -7.18 -29.59
C SER A 421 21.90 -7.36 -29.54
N LYS A 422 22.59 -6.89 -28.48
CA LYS A 422 24.06 -6.99 -28.32
C LYS A 422 24.53 -8.05 -27.32
N SER A 423 23.64 -8.71 -26.60
CA SER A 423 23.96 -9.87 -25.77
C SER A 423 23.34 -11.13 -26.37
N SER A 424 24.13 -12.21 -26.47
CA SER A 424 23.82 -13.44 -27.18
C SER A 424 22.37 -13.92 -27.02
N ALA A 425 21.62 -13.84 -28.12
CA ALA A 425 20.19 -14.16 -28.21
C ALA A 425 19.87 -15.63 -27.82
N ASP A 426 20.85 -16.53 -27.90
CA ASP A 426 20.65 -17.96 -27.64
C ASP A 426 20.51 -18.32 -26.16
N GLU A 427 21.16 -17.60 -25.25
CA GLU A 427 21.02 -17.86 -23.80
C GLU A 427 19.69 -17.34 -23.23
N ILE A 428 19.20 -16.21 -23.74
CA ILE A 428 17.91 -15.63 -23.33
C ILE A 428 16.76 -16.48 -23.88
N LEU A 429 16.89 -17.02 -25.09
CA LEU A 429 15.88 -17.87 -25.71
C LEU A 429 15.80 -19.26 -25.03
N ALA A 430 16.92 -19.79 -24.53
CA ALA A 430 16.94 -21.04 -23.77
C ALA A 430 16.26 -20.89 -22.40
N ALA A 431 16.53 -19.79 -21.69
CA ALA A 431 15.89 -19.49 -20.40
C ALA A 431 14.38 -19.20 -20.56
N SER A 432 13.97 -18.50 -21.61
CA SER A 432 12.56 -18.22 -21.92
C SER A 432 11.77 -19.49 -22.25
N LYS A 433 12.35 -20.43 -23.02
CA LYS A 433 11.71 -21.71 -23.36
C LYS A 433 11.61 -22.64 -22.15
N ALA A 434 12.56 -22.60 -21.22
CA ALA A 434 12.49 -23.37 -19.98
C ALA A 434 11.38 -22.85 -19.03
N LEU A 435 11.17 -21.53 -18.98
CA LEU A 435 10.08 -20.90 -18.22
C LEU A 435 8.72 -21.15 -18.86
N GLN A 436 8.57 -21.02 -20.17
CA GLN A 436 7.30 -21.31 -20.87
C GLN A 436 6.90 -22.79 -20.78
N GLY A 437 7.85 -23.72 -20.78
CA GLY A 437 7.55 -25.15 -20.64
C GLY A 437 7.08 -25.55 -19.22
N ALA A 438 7.35 -24.73 -18.20
CA ALA A 438 6.83 -24.92 -16.85
C ALA A 438 5.42 -24.34 -16.69
N ASP A 439 5.15 -23.18 -17.30
CA ASP A 439 3.83 -22.52 -17.25
C ASP A 439 2.77 -23.28 -18.06
N ASP A 440 3.13 -23.84 -19.21
CA ASP A 440 2.20 -24.68 -20.03
C ASP A 440 1.75 -25.96 -19.35
N LYS A 441 2.54 -26.52 -18.44
CA LYS A 441 2.14 -27.70 -17.65
C LYS A 441 1.19 -27.34 -16.52
N ILE A 442 1.32 -26.14 -15.94
CA ILE A 442 0.43 -25.64 -14.87
C ILE A 442 -0.90 -25.20 -15.47
N LEU A 443 -0.87 -24.54 -16.64
CA LEU A 443 -2.09 -24.04 -17.30
C LEU A 443 -2.95 -25.16 -17.92
N LYS A 444 -2.36 -26.28 -18.34
CA LYS A 444 -3.13 -27.41 -18.89
C LYS A 444 -3.84 -28.28 -17.85
N SER A 445 -3.40 -28.24 -16.58
CA SER A 445 -4.09 -28.95 -15.48
C SER A 445 -5.34 -28.23 -15.00
N ASP A 446 -5.42 -26.90 -15.21
CA ASP A 446 -6.57 -26.08 -14.75
C ASP A 446 -7.61 -25.77 -15.86
N ALA A 447 -7.24 -25.95 -17.14
CA ALA A 447 -8.13 -25.63 -18.26
C ALA A 447 -9.30 -26.61 -18.44
N ASP A 448 -9.18 -27.84 -17.96
CA ASP A 448 -10.26 -28.85 -18.07
C ASP A 448 -11.35 -28.75 -16.99
N GLN A 449 -11.21 -27.84 -16.01
CA GLN A 449 -12.23 -27.61 -14.96
C GLN A 449 -13.00 -26.29 -15.08
N THR A 450 -12.71 -25.43 -16.07
CA THR A 450 -13.28 -24.08 -16.15
C THR A 450 -14.31 -23.85 -17.26
N SER A 451 -14.81 -24.87 -17.92
CA SER A 451 -15.88 -24.74 -18.95
C SER A 451 -17.31 -24.74 -18.41
N GLN A 452 -17.52 -24.55 -17.10
CA GLN A 452 -18.83 -24.20 -16.56
C GLN A 452 -18.88 -22.73 -16.21
N THR A 453 -19.38 -21.90 -17.13
CA THR A 453 -19.93 -20.57 -16.81
C THR A 453 -21.14 -20.77 -15.91
N SER A 454 -20.92 -21.01 -14.63
CA SER A 454 -21.97 -20.97 -13.64
C SER A 454 -22.41 -19.52 -13.47
N GLU A 455 -23.66 -19.21 -13.83
CA GLU A 455 -24.36 -18.01 -13.39
C GLU A 455 -24.11 -17.84 -11.89
N ILE A 456 -23.54 -16.69 -11.49
CA ILE A 456 -23.32 -16.36 -10.07
C ILE A 456 -24.72 -16.16 -9.48
N PRO A 457 -25.16 -16.96 -8.51
CA PRO A 457 -26.51 -16.85 -7.97
C PRO A 457 -26.73 -15.49 -7.30
N ALA A 458 -27.89 -14.88 -7.47
CA ALA A 458 -28.31 -13.60 -6.88
C ALA A 458 -28.25 -13.53 -5.32
N ALA A 459 -27.90 -14.62 -4.66
CA ALA A 459 -27.73 -14.73 -3.20
C ALA A 459 -26.32 -14.33 -2.71
N LEU A 460 -25.36 -13.99 -3.59
CA LEU A 460 -23.95 -13.82 -3.26
C LEU A 460 -23.55 -12.42 -2.78
N SER A 461 -24.48 -11.54 -2.40
CA SER A 461 -24.14 -10.17 -1.97
C SER A 461 -24.01 -10.00 -0.46
N LYS A 462 -24.03 -11.06 0.34
CA LYS A 462 -24.00 -10.97 1.79
C LYS A 462 -22.74 -11.59 2.35
N PHE A 463 -21.92 -10.79 3.05
CA PHE A 463 -20.84 -11.25 3.90
C PHE A 463 -21.03 -10.75 5.34
N ASN A 464 -20.33 -11.35 6.29
CA ASN A 464 -20.49 -11.08 7.72
C ASN A 464 -19.69 -9.84 8.15
N LEU A 465 -20.25 -8.65 7.93
CA LEU A 465 -19.64 -7.40 8.41
C LEU A 465 -19.93 -7.24 9.92
N ALA A 466 -18.89 -7.18 10.74
CA ALA A 466 -19.01 -7.01 12.18
C ALA A 466 -19.38 -5.56 12.52
N CYS A 467 -20.56 -5.32 13.08
CA CYS A 467 -21.06 -4.00 13.44
C CYS A 467 -20.83 -3.64 14.91
N GLU A 468 -20.57 -4.63 15.76
CA GLU A 468 -20.30 -4.47 17.18
C GLU A 468 -19.05 -5.25 17.58
N ALA A 469 -18.32 -4.76 18.61
CA ALA A 469 -17.23 -5.49 19.20
C ALA A 469 -17.76 -6.78 19.83
N LYS A 470 -17.19 -7.91 19.48
CA LYS A 470 -17.66 -9.22 19.92
C LYS A 470 -16.52 -10.03 20.51
N LYS A 471 -16.67 -10.44 21.80
CA LYS A 471 -15.80 -11.47 22.37
C LYS A 471 -15.99 -12.79 21.62
N ALA A 472 -14.91 -13.36 21.14
CA ALA A 472 -14.91 -14.63 20.41
C ALA A 472 -13.54 -15.29 20.57
N ARG A 473 -13.47 -16.60 20.40
CA ARG A 473 -12.18 -17.24 20.19
C ARG A 473 -11.69 -16.86 18.79
N VAL A 474 -10.59 -16.10 18.72
CA VAL A 474 -9.92 -15.71 17.49
C VAL A 474 -8.55 -16.37 17.49
N ASP A 475 -8.41 -17.47 16.79
CA ASP A 475 -7.13 -18.18 16.65
C ASP A 475 -6.45 -17.84 15.32
N THR A 476 -7.22 -17.39 14.32
CA THR A 476 -6.74 -17.05 12.99
C THR A 476 -7.32 -15.73 12.50
N ALA A 477 -6.48 -14.89 11.88
CA ALA A 477 -6.91 -13.63 11.29
C ALA A 477 -6.26 -13.41 9.91
N MET A 478 -7.04 -12.85 8.99
CA MET A 478 -6.61 -12.50 7.64
C MET A 478 -6.59 -10.99 7.47
N ASN A 479 -5.54 -10.47 6.83
CA ASN A 479 -5.41 -9.07 6.47
C ASN A 479 -5.45 -8.92 4.95
N LEU A 480 -6.35 -8.06 4.43
CA LEU A 480 -6.57 -7.82 3.01
C LEU A 480 -6.12 -6.42 2.62
N ASN A 481 -5.31 -6.31 1.58
CA ASN A 481 -5.01 -5.04 0.93
C ASN A 481 -5.12 -5.16 -0.58
N PHE A 482 -5.81 -4.20 -1.18
CA PHE A 482 -6.01 -4.06 -2.62
C PHE A 482 -5.57 -2.66 -3.03
N ALA A 483 -4.68 -2.56 -4.01
CA ALA A 483 -4.02 -1.29 -4.31
C ALA A 483 -4.29 -0.79 -5.72
N PHE A 484 -4.08 0.49 -5.93
CA PHE A 484 -3.94 1.06 -7.26
C PHE A 484 -2.87 0.29 -8.05
N GLY A 485 -3.06 0.18 -9.37
CA GLY A 485 -2.27 -0.68 -10.24
C GLY A 485 -2.76 -2.14 -10.24
N GLY A 486 -3.86 -2.43 -9.53
CA GLY A 486 -4.46 -3.76 -9.47
C GLY A 486 -3.71 -4.77 -8.60
N ASP A 487 -2.83 -4.30 -7.73
CA ASP A 487 -2.02 -5.14 -6.88
C ASP A 487 -2.80 -5.62 -5.64
N ASN A 488 -2.74 -6.91 -5.34
CA ASN A 488 -3.47 -7.57 -4.27
C ASN A 488 -2.52 -8.31 -3.35
N ALA A 489 -2.68 -8.15 -2.03
CA ALA A 489 -1.92 -8.86 -1.03
C ALA A 489 -2.81 -9.36 0.12
N VAL A 490 -2.63 -10.61 0.50
CA VAL A 490 -3.36 -11.31 1.55
C VAL A 490 -2.35 -11.96 2.47
N THR A 491 -2.50 -11.76 3.77
CA THR A 491 -1.71 -12.45 4.80
C THR A 491 -2.61 -13.07 5.84
N ILE A 492 -2.26 -14.26 6.33
CA ILE A 492 -2.97 -14.97 7.41
C ILE A 492 -1.99 -15.19 8.55
N ILE A 493 -2.35 -14.73 9.71
CA ILE A 493 -1.62 -15.00 10.96
C ILE A 493 -2.51 -15.81 11.90
N GLY A 494 -1.89 -16.55 12.81
CA GLY A 494 -2.66 -17.35 13.75
C GLY A 494 -1.87 -17.80 14.95
N ARG A 495 -2.62 -18.26 15.97
CA ARG A 495 -2.08 -18.82 17.20
C ARG A 495 -1.46 -20.20 16.93
N VAL A 496 -0.28 -20.49 17.50
CA VAL A 496 0.49 -21.73 17.29
C VAL A 496 1.07 -22.27 18.60
#